data_eb00271799184f46312183200aa01908
#
_entry.id   eb00271799184f46312183200aa01908
#
_cell.length_a   1.000
_cell.length_b   1.000
_cell.length_c   1.000
_cell.angle_alpha   90.00
_cell.angle_beta   90.00
_cell.angle_gamma   90.00
#
_symmetry.space_group_name_H-M   'P 1'
#
loop_
_entity.id
_entity.type
_entity.pdbx_description
1 polymer ?
#
loop_
_entity_poly.entity_id
_entity_poly.type
_entity_poly.pdbx_seq_one_letter_code
_entity_poly.pdbx_strand_id
1 'polypeptide(L)'
;MTIWAFVPARGGSKSIPLKNLARVAGVPLLTYGVRAVQASGRVSRIICSTDHDDIAACARELGIEVDCRPGHLATDDAAVADVAREFLARKGSPDILVLVQPTSPFLLPEHVHVLMDAMMNDREARSGQTITSCPHNHHAWNQREVVEGRTRFKFSVEQIGRAHV
;
A
#
# COMPACT_ATOMS: atom_id res chain seq x y z
N MET A 1 -18.64 -11.68 7.87
CA MET A 1 -17.59 -11.29 6.89
C MET A 1 -16.43 -10.70 7.67
N THR A 2 -15.25 -11.25 7.48
CA THR A 2 -14.01 -10.84 8.14
C THR A 2 -13.19 -9.97 7.20
N ILE A 3 -12.77 -8.78 7.65
CA ILE A 3 -11.96 -7.85 6.87
C ILE A 3 -10.70 -7.56 7.66
N TRP A 4 -9.52 -7.84 7.07
CA TRP A 4 -8.24 -7.54 7.68
C TRP A 4 -7.51 -6.47 6.88
N ALA A 5 -6.81 -5.58 7.57
CA ALA A 5 -5.88 -4.66 6.94
C ALA A 5 -4.45 -5.19 7.08
N PHE A 6 -3.73 -5.22 5.98
CA PHE A 6 -2.34 -5.65 5.89
C PHE A 6 -1.46 -4.46 5.51
N VAL A 7 -0.50 -4.14 6.37
CA VAL A 7 0.39 -2.98 6.26
C VAL A 7 1.82 -3.48 6.05
N PRO A 8 2.29 -3.62 4.79
CA PRO A 8 3.64 -4.06 4.51
C PRO A 8 4.65 -2.93 4.75
N ALA A 9 5.48 -3.06 5.77
CA ALA A 9 6.42 -2.04 6.21
C ALA A 9 7.82 -2.63 6.46
N ARG A 10 8.59 -2.90 5.40
CA ARG A 10 9.97 -3.39 5.53
C ARG A 10 10.92 -2.30 6.00
N GLY A 11 12.03 -2.69 6.67
CA GLY A 11 13.09 -1.81 7.12
C GLY A 11 13.95 -1.29 5.98
N GLY A 12 14.25 -2.14 5.00
CA GLY A 12 15.06 -1.79 3.83
C GLY A 12 14.34 -0.82 2.89
N SER A 13 14.87 0.40 2.73
CA SER A 13 14.39 1.38 1.75
C SER A 13 15.58 2.07 1.11
N LYS A 14 15.67 2.01 -0.24
CA LYS A 14 16.81 2.56 -0.98
C LYS A 14 16.86 4.08 -0.99
N SER A 15 15.71 4.75 -1.11
CA SER A 15 15.63 6.19 -1.29
C SER A 15 15.64 6.98 0.03
N ILE A 16 15.01 6.45 1.06
CA ILE A 16 14.92 7.08 2.38
C ILE A 16 15.13 5.98 3.42
N PRO A 17 16.21 6.01 4.21
CA PRO A 17 16.44 5.03 5.29
C PRO A 17 15.24 4.99 6.23
N LEU A 18 14.78 3.78 6.58
CA LEU A 18 13.61 3.57 7.45
C LEU A 18 12.41 4.44 7.07
N LYS A 19 12.12 4.55 5.78
CA LYS A 19 11.06 5.42 5.24
C LYS A 19 9.74 5.33 6.00
N ASN A 20 9.35 4.15 6.44
CA ASN A 20 8.11 3.94 7.17
C ASN A 20 8.06 4.64 8.54
N LEU A 21 9.22 4.96 9.11
CA LEU A 21 9.38 5.73 10.36
C LEU A 21 9.75 7.20 10.11
N ALA A 22 10.03 7.59 8.85
CA ALA A 22 10.30 8.98 8.51
C ALA A 22 9.15 9.87 8.99
N ARG A 23 9.48 10.98 9.65
CA ARG A 23 8.46 11.87 10.23
C ARG A 23 7.94 12.84 9.17
N VAL A 24 6.62 12.82 9.00
CA VAL A 24 5.89 13.80 8.21
C VAL A 24 5.01 14.58 9.19
N ALA A 25 5.17 15.89 9.25
CA ALA A 25 4.51 16.74 10.26
C ALA A 25 4.66 16.20 11.71
N GLY A 26 5.84 15.68 12.04
CA GLY A 26 6.16 15.16 13.38
C GLY A 26 5.69 13.73 13.68
N VAL A 27 4.97 13.08 12.75
CA VAL A 27 4.37 11.74 12.93
C VAL A 27 5.02 10.73 11.99
N PRO A 28 5.36 9.50 12.42
CA PRO A 28 5.88 8.47 11.53
C PRO A 28 4.93 8.18 10.35
N LEU A 29 5.49 8.02 9.16
CA LEU A 29 4.73 7.82 7.91
C LEU A 29 3.74 6.64 8.02
N LEU A 30 4.15 5.55 8.64
CA LEU A 30 3.32 4.37 8.91
C LEU A 30 2.00 4.72 9.63
N THR A 31 2.03 5.71 10.52
CA THR A 31 0.90 6.06 11.39
C THR A 31 -0.31 6.56 10.61
N TYR A 32 -0.12 7.28 9.50
CA TYR A 32 -1.21 7.89 8.75
C TYR A 32 -2.19 6.86 8.20
N GLY A 33 -1.68 5.89 7.44
CA GLY A 33 -2.53 4.83 6.88
C GLY A 33 -3.18 3.96 7.96
N VAL A 34 -2.44 3.64 9.02
CA VAL A 34 -2.96 2.86 10.15
C VAL A 34 -4.13 3.59 10.83
N ARG A 35 -3.97 4.87 11.16
CA ARG A 35 -5.04 5.67 11.80
C ARG A 35 -6.26 5.83 10.91
N ALA A 36 -6.08 6.03 9.61
CA ALA A 36 -7.19 6.10 8.68
C ALA A 36 -8.03 4.81 8.67
N VAL A 37 -7.36 3.66 8.66
CA VAL A 37 -8.03 2.36 8.70
C VAL A 37 -8.67 2.10 10.07
N GLN A 38 -8.01 2.44 11.19
CA GLN A 38 -8.58 2.34 12.52
C GLN A 38 -9.86 3.18 12.64
N ALA A 39 -9.79 4.44 12.20
CA ALA A 39 -10.91 5.38 12.26
C ALA A 39 -12.08 4.97 11.35
N SER A 40 -11.84 4.19 10.30
CA SER A 40 -12.92 3.68 9.45
C SER A 40 -13.82 2.68 10.16
N GLY A 41 -13.33 1.99 11.20
CA GLY A 41 -14.11 0.96 11.91
C GLY A 41 -14.53 -0.24 11.03
N ARG A 42 -13.98 -0.38 9.82
CA ARG A 42 -14.40 -1.41 8.84
C ARG A 42 -13.60 -2.70 8.92
N VAL A 43 -12.48 -2.71 9.64
CA VAL A 43 -11.59 -3.86 9.71
C VAL A 43 -11.59 -4.47 11.11
N SER A 44 -11.55 -5.78 11.19
CA SER A 44 -11.50 -6.52 12.45
C SER A 44 -10.07 -6.73 12.98
N ARG A 45 -9.07 -6.68 12.11
CA ARG A 45 -7.65 -6.80 12.45
C ARG A 45 -6.80 -5.89 11.57
N ILE A 46 -5.77 -5.30 12.15
CA ILE A 46 -4.76 -4.54 11.41
C ILE A 46 -3.40 -5.15 11.72
N ILE A 47 -2.67 -5.58 10.70
CA ILE A 47 -1.42 -6.31 10.83
C ILE A 47 -0.31 -5.57 10.09
N CYS A 48 0.74 -5.20 10.81
CA CYS A 48 1.97 -4.66 10.23
C CYS A 48 2.96 -5.82 9.99
N SER A 49 3.27 -6.08 8.73
CA SER A 49 4.30 -7.07 8.37
C SER A 49 5.63 -6.38 8.17
N THR A 50 6.58 -6.67 9.05
CA THR A 50 7.91 -6.02 9.06
C THR A 50 9.02 -6.99 9.45
N ASP A 51 10.22 -6.69 8.96
CA ASP A 51 11.49 -7.34 9.30
C ASP A 51 12.36 -6.47 10.25
N HIS A 52 11.84 -5.33 10.75
CA HIS A 52 12.61 -4.34 11.51
C HIS A 52 11.99 -4.05 12.88
N ASP A 53 12.82 -4.10 13.93
CA ASP A 53 12.36 -3.98 15.33
C ASP A 53 11.74 -2.62 15.64
N ASP A 54 12.31 -1.51 15.14
CA ASP A 54 11.77 -0.17 15.41
C ASP A 54 10.41 0.03 14.72
N ILE A 55 10.20 -0.56 13.52
CA ILE A 55 8.90 -0.53 12.85
C ILE A 55 7.89 -1.38 13.64
N ALA A 56 8.33 -2.54 14.13
CA ALA A 56 7.51 -3.39 14.98
C ALA A 56 7.12 -2.69 16.28
N ALA A 57 8.05 -1.95 16.91
CA ALA A 57 7.78 -1.15 18.11
C ALA A 57 6.73 -0.07 17.82
N CYS A 58 6.90 0.71 16.74
CA CYS A 58 5.95 1.72 16.32
C CYS A 58 4.55 1.13 16.04
N ALA A 59 4.47 -0.03 15.40
CA ALA A 59 3.21 -0.72 15.15
C ALA A 59 2.50 -1.13 16.46
N ARG A 60 3.27 -1.64 17.44
CA ARG A 60 2.71 -1.98 18.77
C ARG A 60 2.21 -0.75 19.52
N GLU A 61 2.93 0.38 19.45
CA GLU A 61 2.48 1.67 20.03
C GLU A 61 1.17 2.17 19.40
N LEU A 62 0.93 1.84 18.12
CA LEU A 62 -0.34 2.12 17.43
C LEU A 62 -1.46 1.15 17.80
N GLY A 63 -1.19 0.14 18.64
CA GLY A 63 -2.17 -0.86 19.05
C GLY A 63 -2.54 -1.86 17.96
N ILE A 64 -1.66 -2.10 16.98
CA ILE A 64 -1.88 -3.05 15.89
C ILE A 64 -1.00 -4.28 16.02
N GLU A 65 -1.42 -5.39 15.39
CA GLU A 65 -0.67 -6.63 15.39
C GLU A 65 0.62 -6.50 14.57
N VAL A 66 1.65 -7.24 14.98
CA VAL A 66 2.91 -7.34 14.24
C VAL A 66 3.10 -8.76 13.72
N ASP A 67 3.38 -8.86 12.44
CA ASP A 67 3.84 -10.07 11.78
C ASP A 67 5.33 -9.93 11.45
N CYS A 68 6.15 -10.83 12.02
CA CYS A 68 7.57 -10.88 11.70
C CYS A 68 7.76 -11.45 10.29
N ARG A 69 8.11 -10.57 9.36
CA ARG A 69 8.31 -10.93 7.96
C ARG A 69 9.56 -11.78 7.80
N PRO A 70 9.48 -12.93 7.09
CA PRO A 70 10.67 -13.71 6.76
C PRO A 70 11.66 -12.91 5.91
N GLY A 71 12.96 -13.04 6.21
CA GLY A 71 14.02 -12.25 5.57
C GLY A 71 14.05 -12.36 4.03
N HIS A 72 13.74 -13.54 3.48
CA HIS A 72 13.68 -13.75 2.02
C HIS A 72 12.55 -12.93 1.33
N LEU A 73 11.56 -12.47 2.11
CA LEU A 73 10.48 -11.59 1.65
C LEU A 73 10.69 -10.12 2.02
N ALA A 74 11.82 -9.79 2.64
CA ALA A 74 12.19 -8.41 3.00
C ALA A 74 13.10 -7.74 1.96
N THR A 75 13.36 -8.40 0.85
CA THR A 75 14.20 -7.92 -0.25
C THR A 75 13.50 -6.85 -1.10
N ASP A 76 14.30 -6.15 -1.91
CA ASP A 76 13.77 -5.15 -2.84
C ASP A 76 12.88 -5.75 -3.94
N ASP A 77 13.17 -6.98 -4.34
CA ASP A 77 12.49 -7.67 -5.44
C ASP A 77 11.25 -8.45 -4.97
N ALA A 78 11.03 -8.56 -3.64
CA ALA A 78 9.87 -9.23 -3.10
C ALA A 78 8.58 -8.47 -3.44
N ALA A 79 7.74 -9.07 -4.26
CA ALA A 79 6.43 -8.49 -4.56
C ALA A 79 5.53 -8.47 -3.30
N VAL A 80 4.85 -7.36 -3.08
CA VAL A 80 3.92 -7.22 -1.94
C VAL A 80 2.86 -8.32 -1.94
N ALA A 81 2.43 -8.77 -3.12
CA ALA A 81 1.49 -9.88 -3.27
C ALA A 81 2.03 -11.20 -2.70
N ASP A 82 3.32 -11.48 -2.86
CA ASP A 82 3.93 -12.70 -2.34
C ASP A 82 4.08 -12.63 -0.81
N VAL A 83 4.42 -11.45 -0.28
CA VAL A 83 4.42 -11.21 1.17
C VAL A 83 3.03 -11.45 1.77
N ALA A 84 1.98 -10.92 1.13
CA ALA A 84 0.61 -11.11 1.58
C ALA A 84 0.17 -12.57 1.49
N ARG A 85 0.48 -13.29 0.40
CA ARG A 85 0.16 -14.72 0.25
C ARG A 85 0.82 -15.57 1.32
N GLU A 86 2.10 -15.33 1.59
CA GLU A 86 2.83 -16.07 2.62
C GLU A 86 2.25 -15.81 4.01
N PHE A 87 1.94 -14.55 4.32
CA PHE A 87 1.25 -14.19 5.55
C PHE A 87 -0.08 -14.93 5.70
N LEU A 88 -0.93 -14.92 4.65
CA LEU A 88 -2.22 -15.59 4.66
C LEU A 88 -2.09 -17.11 4.80
N ALA A 89 -1.09 -17.71 4.18
CA ALA A 89 -0.81 -19.15 4.31
C ALA A 89 -0.49 -19.54 5.76
N ARG A 90 0.18 -18.69 6.53
CA ARG A 90 0.53 -18.92 7.95
C ARG A 90 -0.59 -18.58 8.94
N LYS A 91 -1.36 -17.54 8.66
CA LYS A 91 -2.27 -16.91 9.64
C LYS A 91 -3.75 -17.11 9.31
N GLY A 92 -4.06 -17.73 8.18
CA GLY A 92 -5.42 -17.87 7.67
C GLY A 92 -5.83 -16.69 6.79
N SER A 93 -7.03 -16.79 6.21
CA SER A 93 -7.54 -15.84 5.22
C SER A 93 -8.81 -15.15 5.69
N PRO A 94 -8.90 -13.82 5.62
CA PRO A 94 -10.17 -13.09 5.76
C PRO A 94 -11.01 -13.23 4.47
N ASP A 95 -12.25 -12.78 4.53
CA ASP A 95 -13.08 -12.63 3.33
C ASP A 95 -12.53 -11.51 2.42
N ILE A 96 -12.01 -10.42 3.03
CA ILE A 96 -11.36 -9.31 2.32
C ILE A 96 -10.04 -8.95 3.00
N LEU A 97 -8.97 -8.83 2.23
CA LEU A 97 -7.68 -8.28 2.67
C LEU A 97 -7.50 -6.87 2.09
N VAL A 98 -7.43 -5.88 2.95
CA VAL A 98 -7.16 -4.48 2.57
C VAL A 98 -5.66 -4.22 2.65
N LEU A 99 -5.03 -3.98 1.51
CA LEU A 99 -3.63 -3.58 1.46
C LEU A 99 -3.50 -2.08 1.76
N VAL A 100 -2.81 -1.75 2.84
CA VAL A 100 -2.57 -0.36 3.27
C VAL A 100 -1.10 -0.03 3.09
N GLN A 101 -0.77 0.73 2.07
CA GLN A 101 0.61 1.13 1.81
C GLN A 101 1.01 2.33 2.68
N PRO A 102 2.07 2.23 3.51
CA PRO A 102 2.53 3.36 4.34
C PRO A 102 2.89 4.61 3.52
N THR A 103 3.22 4.43 2.25
CA THR A 103 3.57 5.53 1.33
C THR A 103 2.38 6.33 0.82
N SER A 104 1.18 6.04 1.31
CA SER A 104 -0.06 6.77 0.99
C SER A 104 -0.59 7.53 2.23
N PRO A 105 0.10 8.60 2.68
CA PRO A 105 -0.26 9.31 3.93
C PRO A 105 -1.57 10.09 3.84
N PHE A 106 -2.11 10.30 2.66
CA PHE A 106 -3.37 11.03 2.42
C PHE A 106 -4.60 10.09 2.38
N LEU A 107 -4.43 8.82 2.77
CA LEU A 107 -5.57 7.93 2.97
C LEU A 107 -6.45 8.48 4.09
N LEU A 108 -7.75 8.60 3.82
CA LEU A 108 -8.77 9.02 4.78
C LEU A 108 -9.70 7.85 5.13
N PRO A 109 -10.36 7.86 6.30
CA PRO A 109 -11.36 6.84 6.66
C PRO A 109 -12.47 6.68 5.62
N GLU A 110 -12.90 7.79 5.01
CA GLU A 110 -13.94 7.84 3.97
C GLU A 110 -13.54 7.06 2.72
N HIS A 111 -12.26 7.08 2.34
CA HIS A 111 -11.77 6.29 1.21
C HIS A 111 -11.91 4.79 1.48
N VAL A 112 -11.69 4.36 2.72
CA VAL A 112 -11.89 2.96 3.13
C VAL A 112 -13.37 2.60 3.07
N HIS A 113 -14.26 3.48 3.56
CA HIS A 113 -15.71 3.26 3.49
C HIS A 113 -16.19 3.08 2.07
N VAL A 114 -15.89 4.05 1.19
CA VAL A 114 -16.33 4.02 -0.22
C VAL A 114 -15.85 2.76 -0.92
N LEU A 115 -14.58 2.38 -0.72
CA LEU A 115 -14.02 1.18 -1.35
C LEU A 115 -14.70 -0.10 -0.83
N MET A 116 -14.92 -0.19 0.48
CA MET A 116 -15.58 -1.37 1.08
C MET A 116 -17.04 -1.47 0.63
N ASP A 117 -17.76 -0.36 0.60
CA ASP A 117 -19.15 -0.36 0.14
C ASP A 117 -19.26 -0.75 -1.34
N ALA A 118 -18.37 -0.25 -2.19
CA ALA A 118 -18.31 -0.66 -3.59
C ALA A 118 -18.04 -2.17 -3.74
N MET A 119 -17.07 -2.71 -3.01
CA MET A 119 -16.74 -4.14 -3.03
C MET A 119 -17.89 -5.02 -2.52
N MET A 120 -18.63 -4.57 -1.51
CA MET A 120 -19.76 -5.33 -0.96
C MET A 120 -21.01 -5.29 -1.84
N ASN A 121 -21.20 -4.22 -2.59
CA ASN A 121 -22.35 -4.04 -3.47
C ASN A 121 -22.17 -4.74 -4.83
N ASP A 122 -20.94 -5.04 -5.24
CA ASP A 122 -20.63 -5.76 -6.47
C ASP A 122 -20.13 -7.17 -6.16
N ARG A 123 -21.01 -8.16 -6.35
CA ARG A 123 -20.69 -9.58 -6.09
C ARG A 123 -19.71 -10.19 -7.09
N GLU A 124 -19.51 -9.56 -8.24
CA GLU A 124 -18.56 -10.01 -9.26
C GLU A 124 -17.16 -9.42 -9.04
N ALA A 125 -17.05 -8.33 -8.29
CA ALA A 125 -15.78 -7.70 -8.00
C ALA A 125 -14.86 -8.65 -7.22
N ARG A 126 -13.66 -8.85 -7.76
CA ARG A 126 -12.60 -9.67 -7.13
C ARG A 126 -11.54 -8.82 -6.45
N SER A 127 -11.44 -7.55 -6.82
CA SER A 127 -10.53 -6.57 -6.23
C SER A 127 -11.03 -5.17 -6.47
N GLY A 128 -10.57 -4.23 -5.65
CA GLY A 128 -10.85 -2.80 -5.79
C GLY A 128 -9.64 -1.98 -5.34
N GLN A 129 -9.52 -0.78 -5.85
CA GLN A 129 -8.47 0.15 -5.41
C GLN A 129 -8.97 1.59 -5.42
N THR A 130 -8.41 2.39 -4.54
CA THR A 130 -8.61 3.84 -4.57
C THR A 130 -7.78 4.45 -5.68
N ILE A 131 -8.36 5.38 -6.41
CA ILE A 131 -7.69 6.13 -7.47
C ILE A 131 -7.87 7.64 -7.25
N THR A 132 -7.00 8.43 -7.86
CA THR A 132 -7.12 9.89 -7.88
C THR A 132 -6.87 10.42 -9.27
N SER A 133 -7.42 11.60 -9.57
CA SER A 133 -7.12 12.29 -10.80
C SER A 133 -5.62 12.61 -10.87
N CYS A 134 -5.01 12.32 -12.00
CA CYS A 134 -3.62 12.67 -12.25
C CYS A 134 -3.56 13.98 -13.06
N PRO A 135 -2.84 15.01 -12.60
CA PRO A 135 -2.62 16.22 -13.41
C PRO A 135 -2.02 15.84 -14.77
N HIS A 136 -2.44 16.53 -15.82
CA HIS A 136 -2.06 16.23 -17.21
C HIS A 136 -0.55 16.10 -17.42
N ASN A 137 0.26 16.95 -16.77
CA ASN A 137 1.72 16.92 -16.86
C ASN A 137 2.36 15.67 -16.18
N HIS A 138 1.65 14.98 -15.28
CA HIS A 138 2.11 13.75 -14.65
C HIS A 138 1.53 12.48 -15.31
N HIS A 139 0.65 12.66 -16.28
CA HIS A 139 0.09 11.52 -17.01
C HIS A 139 1.18 10.80 -17.82
N ALA A 140 1.07 9.48 -17.93
CA ALA A 140 2.07 8.65 -18.61
C ALA A 140 2.39 9.14 -20.03
N TRP A 141 1.40 9.63 -20.77
CA TRP A 141 1.59 10.19 -22.13
C TRP A 141 2.52 11.39 -22.18
N ASN A 142 2.63 12.13 -21.08
CA ASN A 142 3.49 13.31 -20.99
C ASN A 142 4.87 13.02 -20.41
N GLN A 143 5.14 11.77 -20.04
CA GLN A 143 6.47 11.39 -19.57
C GLN A 143 7.49 11.44 -20.69
N ARG A 144 8.64 12.04 -20.37
CA ARG A 144 9.76 12.22 -21.30
C ARG A 144 11.00 11.54 -20.75
N GLU A 145 11.83 11.07 -21.63
CA GLU A 145 13.21 10.64 -21.31
C GLU A 145 14.19 11.38 -22.19
N VAL A 146 15.42 11.50 -21.73
CA VAL A 146 16.51 12.08 -22.51
C VAL A 146 17.38 10.96 -23.05
N VAL A 147 17.47 10.86 -24.37
CA VAL A 147 18.32 9.91 -25.06
C VAL A 147 19.22 10.68 -26.02
N GLU A 148 20.53 10.54 -25.88
CA GLU A 148 21.55 11.24 -26.71
C GLU A 148 21.33 12.75 -26.76
N GLY A 149 20.98 13.37 -25.61
CA GLY A 149 20.75 14.80 -25.50
C GLY A 149 19.44 15.32 -26.10
N ARG A 150 18.58 14.43 -26.58
CA ARG A 150 17.25 14.76 -27.13
C ARG A 150 16.14 14.21 -26.26
N THR A 151 15.04 14.97 -26.10
CA THR A 151 13.85 14.50 -25.39
C THR A 151 12.93 13.74 -26.33
N ARG A 152 12.45 12.59 -25.88
CA ARG A 152 11.38 11.83 -26.53
C ARG A 152 10.33 11.37 -25.53
N PHE A 153 9.16 10.96 -26.01
CA PHE A 153 8.15 10.33 -25.17
C PHE A 153 8.67 9.00 -24.65
N LYS A 154 8.49 8.74 -23.36
CA LYS A 154 8.97 7.51 -22.71
C LYS A 154 8.12 6.29 -23.10
N PHE A 155 6.84 6.49 -23.37
CA PHE A 155 5.89 5.45 -23.71
C PHE A 155 5.29 5.72 -25.09
N SER A 156 5.15 4.69 -25.92
CA SER A 156 4.39 4.77 -27.15
C SER A 156 2.89 4.78 -26.85
N VAL A 157 2.07 5.29 -27.78
CA VAL A 157 0.60 5.29 -27.67
C VAL A 157 0.08 3.85 -27.51
N GLU A 158 0.72 2.86 -28.12
CA GLU A 158 0.34 1.46 -28.02
C GLU A 158 0.60 0.86 -26.64
N GLN A 159 1.66 1.30 -25.95
CA GLN A 159 1.99 0.84 -24.59
C GLN A 159 1.07 1.45 -23.52
N ILE A 160 0.49 2.61 -23.80
CA ILE A 160 -0.40 3.35 -22.90
C ILE A 160 -1.88 3.00 -23.16
N GLY A 161 -2.19 2.57 -24.38
CA GLY A 161 -3.54 2.58 -24.96
C GLY A 161 -4.52 1.50 -24.50
N ARG A 162 -4.23 0.69 -23.47
CA ARG A 162 -5.19 -0.29 -22.95
C ARG A 162 -5.64 -0.05 -21.49
N ALA A 163 -5.26 1.07 -20.91
CA ALA A 163 -5.65 1.44 -19.55
C ALA A 163 -6.82 2.45 -19.51
N HIS A 164 -7.54 2.58 -20.61
CA HIS A 164 -8.66 3.51 -20.71
C HIS A 164 -9.94 2.74 -20.94
N VAL A 165 -10.59 2.38 -19.89
CA VAL A 165 -12.05 2.39 -19.78
C VAL A 165 -12.41 2.70 -18.36
#